data_5d93495746680323a25ac9ad324601c6
#
_entry.id   5d93495746680323a25ac9ad324601c6
#
_cell.length_a   1.000
_cell.length_b   1.000
_cell.length_c   1.000
_cell.angle_alpha   90.00
_cell.angle_beta   90.00
_cell.angle_gamma   90.00
#
_symmetry.space_group_name_H-M   'P 1'
#
loop_
_entity.id
_entity.type
_entity.pdbx_description
1 polymer ?
#
loop_
_entity_poly.entity_id
_entity_poly.type
_entity_poly.pdbx_seq_one_letter_code
_entity_poly.pdbx_strand_id
1 'polypeptide(L)'
;MEPTEPSTSTEALPADIPVWPGSAYPLGATYDGAGTNFALFSEVAEKVELCLIAKDGTETRVPIEEVDGNVWHVYLPTVTPGQRYGYRVHGPYDPAQGLRCDPSKLLLDPYGKAYDGAFDGDASLFSYAMVGAEEAPSEPEHSAGAEEARSAPEPAARAAEDAGAEAEAAE
;
A
#
# COMPACT_ATOMS: atom_id res chain seq x y z
N MET A 1 44.06 28.84 6.64
CA MET A 1 42.64 28.97 6.28
C MET A 1 42.19 27.57 6.02
N GLU A 2 41.74 26.87 7.09
CA GLU A 2 41.27 25.49 6.99
C GLU A 2 39.83 25.48 6.45
N PRO A 3 39.49 24.58 5.55
CA PRO A 3 38.12 24.44 5.08
C PRO A 3 37.25 23.87 6.21
N THR A 4 36.27 24.65 6.63
CA THR A 4 35.22 24.21 7.56
C THR A 4 34.40 23.12 6.88
N GLU A 5 34.57 21.89 7.30
CA GLU A 5 33.74 20.76 6.94
C GLU A 5 32.30 21.04 7.38
N PRO A 6 31.28 20.85 6.52
CA PRO A 6 29.89 20.95 6.97
C PRO A 6 29.60 19.80 7.95
N SER A 7 29.33 20.16 9.20
CA SER A 7 28.79 19.23 10.21
C SER A 7 27.52 18.57 9.69
N THR A 8 27.63 17.36 9.18
CA THR A 8 26.49 16.52 8.89
C THR A 8 26.01 15.94 10.22
N SER A 9 25.17 16.71 10.90
CA SER A 9 24.43 16.20 12.06
C SER A 9 23.58 15.03 11.56
N THR A 10 23.90 13.85 12.02
CA THR A 10 23.03 12.68 11.91
C THR A 10 21.88 12.92 12.90
N GLU A 11 20.86 13.60 12.45
CA GLU A 11 19.68 13.85 13.25
C GLU A 11 18.81 12.61 13.19
N ALA A 12 18.73 11.89 14.32
CA ALA A 12 17.76 10.83 14.51
C ALA A 12 16.37 11.46 14.47
N LEU A 13 15.41 10.80 13.83
CA LEU A 13 14.03 11.26 13.81
C LEU A 13 13.50 11.34 15.25
N PRO A 14 12.76 12.41 15.63
CA PRO A 14 12.19 12.53 16.96
C PRO A 14 11.22 11.38 17.23
N ALA A 15 11.19 10.90 18.47
CA ALA A 15 10.29 9.83 18.90
C ALA A 15 8.80 10.25 18.82
N ASP A 16 8.53 11.56 18.81
CA ASP A 16 7.19 12.14 18.69
C ASP A 16 7.18 13.08 17.50
N ILE A 17 6.74 12.57 16.36
CA ILE A 17 6.63 13.34 15.12
C ILE A 17 5.27 14.03 15.11
N PRO A 18 5.20 15.37 15.04
CA PRO A 18 3.93 16.05 14.91
C PRO A 18 3.25 15.67 13.60
N VAL A 19 2.00 15.23 13.72
CA VAL A 19 1.16 14.78 12.60
C VAL A 19 -0.01 15.74 12.46
N TRP A 20 -0.21 16.26 11.26
CA TRP A 20 -1.32 17.14 10.93
C TRP A 20 -2.16 16.52 9.80
N PRO A 21 -3.44 16.88 9.67
CA PRO A 21 -4.23 16.56 8.51
C PRO A 21 -3.52 17.05 7.24
N GLY A 22 -3.40 16.18 6.26
CA GLY A 22 -2.81 16.49 4.98
C GLY A 22 -3.83 16.91 3.93
N SER A 23 -3.43 16.85 2.68
CA SER A 23 -4.28 17.05 1.51
C SER A 23 -4.22 15.81 0.63
N ALA A 24 -5.36 15.36 0.12
CA ALA A 24 -5.45 14.23 -0.79
C ALA A 24 -4.75 14.47 -2.15
N TYR A 25 -4.43 15.70 -2.48
CA TYR A 25 -3.80 16.04 -3.75
C TYR A 25 -2.73 17.14 -3.57
N PRO A 26 -1.62 17.07 -4.30
CA PRO A 26 -1.22 16.04 -5.29
C PRO A 26 -0.76 14.73 -4.62
N LEU A 27 -0.83 13.62 -5.38
CA LEU A 27 -0.32 12.33 -4.93
C LEU A 27 1.20 12.34 -4.79
N GLY A 28 1.70 11.51 -3.88
CA GLY A 28 3.12 11.42 -3.52
C GLY A 28 3.53 12.44 -2.45
N ALA A 29 4.84 12.63 -2.30
CA ALA A 29 5.39 13.58 -1.34
C ALA A 29 5.52 14.97 -1.93
N THR A 30 4.93 15.98 -1.29
CA THR A 30 4.98 17.37 -1.70
C THR A 30 5.45 18.28 -0.55
N TYR A 31 6.63 18.86 -0.72
CA TYR A 31 7.20 19.84 0.21
C TYR A 31 6.73 21.25 -0.12
N ASP A 32 6.21 21.99 0.87
CA ASP A 32 5.67 23.33 0.71
C ASP A 32 6.57 24.45 1.28
N GLY A 33 7.73 24.08 1.80
CA GLY A 33 8.67 25.02 2.44
C GLY A 33 8.62 24.98 3.97
N ALA A 34 7.57 24.43 4.58
CA ALA A 34 7.38 24.29 6.02
C ALA A 34 7.34 22.83 6.48
N GLY A 35 6.85 21.93 5.62
CA GLY A 35 6.76 20.51 5.87
C GLY A 35 6.43 19.73 4.59
N THR A 36 6.12 18.46 4.74
CA THR A 36 5.82 17.58 3.61
C THR A 36 4.44 16.95 3.75
N ASN A 37 3.63 17.10 2.72
CA ASN A 37 2.38 16.37 2.54
C ASN A 37 2.68 15.06 1.82
N PHE A 38 2.14 13.97 2.37
CA PHE A 38 2.19 12.64 1.75
C PHE A 38 0.78 12.22 1.40
N ALA A 39 0.56 11.74 0.18
CA ALA A 39 -0.73 11.28 -0.30
C ALA A 39 -0.58 10.01 -1.15
N LEU A 40 -1.26 8.93 -0.75
CA LEU A 40 -1.21 7.62 -1.38
C LEU A 40 -2.62 7.15 -1.72
N PHE A 41 -2.87 6.83 -2.98
CA PHE A 41 -4.13 6.19 -3.40
C PHE A 41 -4.08 4.69 -3.14
N SER A 42 -5.09 4.17 -2.44
CA SER A 42 -5.32 2.74 -2.32
C SER A 42 -6.79 2.45 -2.05
N GLU A 43 -7.44 1.76 -2.98
CA GLU A 43 -8.84 1.37 -2.88
C GLU A 43 -9.07 0.23 -1.88
N VAL A 44 -8.06 -0.64 -1.71
CA VAL A 44 -8.19 -1.89 -0.95
C VAL A 44 -7.51 -1.85 0.43
N ALA A 45 -6.79 -0.77 0.73
CA ALA A 45 -6.13 -0.64 2.02
C ALA A 45 -7.13 -0.45 3.15
N GLU A 46 -6.92 -1.15 4.26
CA GLU A 46 -7.65 -1.01 5.51
C GLU A 46 -6.90 -0.12 6.51
N LYS A 47 -5.56 -0.08 6.39
CA LYS A 47 -4.67 0.78 7.15
C LYS A 47 -3.41 1.05 6.34
N VAL A 48 -2.90 2.26 6.42
CA VAL A 48 -1.62 2.66 5.82
C VAL A 48 -0.72 3.27 6.88
N GLU A 49 0.55 2.85 6.88
CA GLU A 49 1.60 3.43 7.71
C GLU A 49 2.65 4.07 6.79
N LEU A 50 2.91 5.35 7.00
CA LEU A 50 4.06 6.04 6.42
C LEU A 50 5.30 5.68 7.24
N CYS A 51 6.30 5.13 6.60
CA CYS A 51 7.55 4.72 7.22
C CYS A 51 8.65 5.72 6.84
N LEU A 52 9.17 6.45 7.82
CA LEU A 52 10.32 7.33 7.66
C LEU A 52 11.58 6.56 8.00
N ILE A 53 12.54 6.58 7.08
CA ILE A 53 13.79 5.82 7.23
C ILE A 53 14.93 6.79 7.54
N ALA A 54 15.53 6.65 8.70
CA ALA A 54 16.70 7.41 9.12
C ALA A 54 17.95 6.99 8.34
N LYS A 55 19.04 7.75 8.44
CA LYS A 55 20.29 7.44 7.73
C LYS A 55 20.94 6.14 8.17
N ASP A 56 20.72 5.73 9.41
CA ASP A 56 21.20 4.45 9.98
C ASP A 56 20.31 3.25 9.61
N GLY A 57 19.21 3.48 8.89
CA GLY A 57 18.24 2.46 8.51
C GLY A 57 17.10 2.27 9.52
N THR A 58 17.09 2.99 10.62
CA THR A 58 15.99 2.93 11.61
C THR A 58 14.69 3.39 10.96
N GLU A 59 13.62 2.59 11.12
CA GLU A 59 12.28 2.86 10.62
C GLU A 59 11.40 3.45 11.72
N THR A 60 10.82 4.61 11.46
CA THR A 60 9.79 5.23 12.30
C THR A 60 8.47 5.20 11.55
N ARG A 61 7.43 4.60 12.16
CA ARG A 61 6.11 4.42 11.53
C ARG A 61 5.14 5.48 12.03
N VAL A 62 4.49 6.13 11.09
CA VAL A 62 3.44 7.11 11.32
C VAL A 62 2.15 6.56 10.71
N PRO A 63 1.14 6.21 11.53
CA PRO A 63 -0.16 5.78 10.99
C PRO A 63 -0.81 6.96 10.26
N ILE A 64 -1.41 6.68 9.09
CA ILE A 64 -2.20 7.65 8.36
C ILE A 64 -3.67 7.40 8.70
N GLU A 65 -4.33 8.41 9.28
CA GLU A 65 -5.72 8.31 9.73
C GLU A 65 -6.69 9.02 8.77
N GLU A 66 -6.19 10.01 8.04
CA GLU A 66 -7.02 10.81 7.13
C GLU A 66 -7.15 10.14 5.76
N VAL A 67 -8.39 9.96 5.30
CA VAL A 67 -8.71 9.35 4.01
C VAL A 67 -9.78 10.17 3.30
N ASP A 68 -9.51 10.57 2.08
CA ASP A 68 -10.46 11.26 1.21
C ASP A 68 -10.50 10.60 -0.18
N GLY A 69 -11.63 9.99 -0.53
CA GLY A 69 -11.81 9.33 -1.83
C GLY A 69 -10.79 8.22 -2.11
N ASN A 70 -10.49 7.35 -1.14
CA ASN A 70 -9.47 6.31 -1.18
C ASN A 70 -8.01 6.84 -1.25
N VAL A 71 -7.80 8.13 -1.00
CA VAL A 71 -6.47 8.72 -0.85
C VAL A 71 -6.17 8.89 0.62
N TRP A 72 -5.17 8.18 1.08
CA TRP A 72 -4.59 8.25 2.41
C TRP A 72 -3.61 9.39 2.46
N HIS A 73 -3.78 10.36 3.37
CA HIS A 73 -2.93 11.53 3.39
C HIS A 73 -2.56 12.00 4.80
N VAL A 74 -1.39 12.60 4.91
CA VAL A 74 -0.84 13.10 6.16
C VAL A 74 0.13 14.24 5.87
N TYR A 75 0.18 15.24 6.73
CA TYR A 75 1.17 16.31 6.68
C TYR A 75 2.12 16.25 7.87
N LEU A 76 3.41 16.25 7.59
CA LEU A 76 4.47 16.20 8.59
C LEU A 76 5.30 17.51 8.54
N PRO A 77 5.09 18.44 9.51
CA PRO A 77 5.75 19.75 9.47
C PRO A 77 7.26 19.71 9.69
N THR A 78 7.80 18.59 10.18
CA THR A 78 9.25 18.45 10.42
C THR A 78 9.99 17.74 9.30
N VAL A 79 9.29 17.21 8.31
CA VAL A 79 9.90 16.45 7.21
C VAL A 79 10.26 17.34 6.05
N THR A 80 11.52 17.30 5.65
CA THR A 80 12.11 18.13 4.59
C THR A 80 12.65 17.26 3.46
N PRO A 81 12.97 17.86 2.29
CA PRO A 81 13.60 17.13 1.19
C PRO A 81 14.87 16.39 1.60
N GLY A 82 15.03 15.16 1.08
CA GLY A 82 16.11 14.25 1.45
C GLY A 82 15.71 13.19 2.47
N GLN A 83 14.53 13.30 3.08
CA GLN A 83 13.98 12.24 3.91
C GLN A 83 13.65 11.01 3.06
N ARG A 84 14.19 9.85 3.43
CA ARG A 84 13.82 8.55 2.85
C ARG A 84 12.53 8.06 3.49
N TYR A 85 11.61 7.53 2.69
CA TYR A 85 10.33 7.03 3.17
C TYR A 85 9.80 5.89 2.29
N GLY A 86 8.79 5.23 2.79
CA GLY A 86 7.99 4.21 2.10
C GLY A 86 6.69 3.99 2.83
N TYR A 87 5.93 3.00 2.40
CA TYR A 87 4.62 2.69 2.98
C TYR A 87 4.53 1.23 3.38
N ARG A 88 3.81 0.95 4.47
CA ARG A 88 3.30 -0.38 4.79
C ARG A 88 1.79 -0.35 4.70
N VAL A 89 1.25 -1.24 3.88
CA VAL A 89 -0.18 -1.28 3.57
C VAL A 89 -0.78 -2.56 4.13
N HIS A 90 -1.78 -2.39 4.99
CA HIS A 90 -2.57 -3.46 5.55
C HIS A 90 -3.87 -3.59 4.78
N GLY A 91 -4.36 -4.81 4.59
CA GLY A 91 -5.59 -5.09 3.86
C GLY A 91 -5.61 -6.54 3.39
N PRO A 92 -6.51 -6.89 2.48
CA PRO A 92 -6.68 -8.25 2.04
C PRO A 92 -5.47 -8.77 1.24
N TYR A 93 -5.12 -10.03 1.48
CA TYR A 93 -4.11 -10.75 0.71
C TYR A 93 -4.76 -11.94 0.02
N ASP A 94 -5.11 -11.78 -1.25
CA ASP A 94 -5.62 -12.82 -2.15
C ASP A 94 -5.00 -12.64 -3.54
N PRO A 95 -3.81 -13.22 -3.78
CA PRO A 95 -3.12 -13.08 -5.06
C PRO A 95 -3.90 -13.55 -6.28
N ALA A 96 -4.85 -14.48 -6.10
CA ALA A 96 -5.70 -14.97 -7.19
C ALA A 96 -6.67 -13.89 -7.68
N GLN A 97 -7.08 -12.99 -6.80
CA GLN A 97 -7.91 -11.84 -7.12
C GLN A 97 -7.10 -10.55 -7.33
N GLY A 98 -5.77 -10.62 -7.30
CA GLY A 98 -4.89 -9.48 -7.46
C GLY A 98 -4.66 -8.66 -6.19
N LEU A 99 -5.21 -9.07 -5.04
CA LEU A 99 -5.05 -8.40 -3.76
C LEU A 99 -3.74 -8.84 -3.10
N ARG A 100 -2.87 -7.89 -2.77
CA ARG A 100 -1.52 -8.18 -2.30
C ARG A 100 -1.06 -7.24 -1.19
N CYS A 101 -1.95 -6.90 -0.25
CA CYS A 101 -1.57 -6.10 0.90
C CYS A 101 -0.73 -6.95 1.84
N ASP A 102 0.53 -6.58 2.02
CA ASP A 102 1.47 -7.27 2.89
C ASP A 102 2.24 -6.22 3.72
N PRO A 103 1.86 -6.01 4.99
CA PRO A 103 2.51 -5.02 5.84
C PRO A 103 3.96 -5.38 6.23
N SER A 104 4.41 -6.60 5.98
CA SER A 104 5.83 -6.97 6.14
C SER A 104 6.73 -6.29 5.10
N LYS A 105 6.17 -5.92 3.96
CA LYS A 105 6.87 -5.27 2.85
C LYS A 105 6.86 -3.75 3.01
N LEU A 106 8.03 -3.15 2.88
CA LEU A 106 8.15 -1.70 2.72
C LEU A 106 7.98 -1.36 1.23
N LEU A 107 6.88 -0.70 0.90
CA LEU A 107 6.55 -0.35 -0.47
C LEU A 107 7.10 1.04 -0.81
N LEU A 108 7.65 1.17 -2.01
CA LEU A 108 8.05 2.45 -2.57
C LEU A 108 6.81 3.25 -3.01
N ASP A 109 6.90 4.56 -2.90
CA ASP A 109 5.88 5.45 -3.42
C ASP A 109 5.86 5.41 -4.96
N PRO A 110 4.73 5.09 -5.61
CA PRO A 110 4.62 5.17 -7.07
C PRO A 110 4.91 6.56 -7.64
N TYR A 111 4.72 7.61 -6.83
CA TYR A 111 4.98 9.01 -7.17
C TYR A 111 6.29 9.53 -6.57
N GLY A 112 7.18 8.63 -6.11
CA GLY A 112 8.48 8.97 -5.56
C GLY A 112 9.33 9.77 -6.55
N LYS A 113 9.95 10.86 -6.09
CA LYS A 113 10.74 11.77 -6.95
C LYS A 113 12.18 11.30 -7.15
N ALA A 114 12.69 10.48 -6.24
CA ALA A 114 14.02 9.89 -6.30
C ALA A 114 14.06 8.61 -5.48
N TYR A 115 14.94 7.70 -5.85
CA TYR A 115 15.20 6.46 -5.13
C TYR A 115 16.67 6.41 -4.73
N ASP A 116 16.93 5.97 -3.50
CA ASP A 116 18.27 5.82 -2.97
C ASP A 116 18.56 4.33 -2.74
N GLY A 117 19.72 3.87 -3.19
CA GLY A 117 20.16 2.48 -3.10
C GLY A 117 20.35 1.82 -4.47
N ALA A 118 20.99 0.65 -4.44
CA ALA A 118 21.17 -0.18 -5.62
C ALA A 118 20.05 -1.24 -5.68
N PHE A 119 19.61 -1.54 -6.89
CA PHE A 119 18.73 -2.67 -7.14
C PHE A 119 19.57 -3.94 -7.21
N ASP A 120 19.39 -4.85 -6.26
CA ASP A 120 20.14 -6.10 -6.13
C ASP A 120 19.37 -7.35 -6.62
N GLY A 121 18.07 -7.20 -6.95
CA GLY A 121 17.23 -8.29 -7.40
C GLY A 121 16.83 -9.27 -6.30
N ASP A 122 16.88 -8.85 -5.04
CA ASP A 122 16.53 -9.67 -3.89
C ASP A 122 15.08 -10.18 -3.96
N ALA A 123 14.85 -11.39 -3.41
CA ALA A 123 13.54 -12.04 -3.41
C ALA A 123 12.46 -11.23 -2.62
N SER A 124 12.89 -10.35 -1.72
CA SER A 124 12.00 -9.46 -0.96
C SER A 124 11.22 -8.47 -1.83
N LEU A 125 11.68 -8.23 -3.07
CA LEU A 125 11.00 -7.35 -4.03
C LEU A 125 9.70 -7.94 -4.59
N PHE A 126 9.52 -9.24 -4.48
CA PHE A 126 8.34 -9.91 -5.01
C PHE A 126 7.28 -10.09 -3.92
N SER A 127 6.00 -9.92 -4.29
CA SER A 127 4.85 -10.14 -3.41
C SER A 127 4.40 -11.60 -3.39
N TYR A 128 5.24 -12.54 -3.85
CA TYR A 128 4.97 -13.98 -3.89
C TYR A 128 6.28 -14.73 -3.66
N ALA A 129 6.16 -15.97 -3.14
CA ALA A 129 7.31 -16.84 -2.96
C ALA A 129 7.90 -17.23 -4.32
N MET A 130 9.19 -17.00 -4.52
CA MET A 130 9.91 -17.48 -5.70
C MET A 130 10.11 -18.98 -5.58
N VAL A 131 9.74 -19.73 -6.62
CA VAL A 131 9.99 -21.18 -6.68
C VAL A 131 11.50 -21.40 -6.70
N GLY A 132 12.04 -21.94 -5.60
CA GLY A 132 13.47 -22.19 -5.44
C GLY A 132 14.18 -21.34 -4.37
N ALA A 133 13.50 -20.42 -3.72
CA ALA A 133 14.01 -19.78 -2.51
C ALA A 133 13.78 -20.73 -1.32
N GLU A 134 14.85 -21.30 -0.78
CA GLU A 134 14.79 -22.06 0.46
C GLU A 134 14.28 -21.14 1.58
N GLU A 135 13.20 -21.62 2.20
CA GLU A 135 12.62 -21.17 3.46
C GLU A 135 12.43 -19.66 3.69
N ALA A 136 11.29 -19.16 3.23
CA ALA A 136 10.73 -17.92 3.78
C ALA A 136 10.24 -18.16 5.22
N PRO A 137 10.42 -17.19 6.16
CA PRO A 137 9.94 -17.33 7.53
C PRO A 137 8.40 -17.43 7.55
N SER A 138 7.93 -18.37 8.35
CA SER A 138 6.57 -18.72 8.75
C SER A 138 5.48 -17.68 8.45
N GLU A 139 4.49 -18.14 7.70
CA GLU A 139 3.18 -17.49 7.54
C GLU A 139 2.55 -17.14 8.90
N PRO A 140 1.92 -15.98 9.05
CA PRO A 140 1.04 -15.77 10.19
C PRO A 140 -0.15 -16.73 10.05
N GLU A 141 -0.27 -17.63 11.03
CA GLU A 141 -1.41 -18.54 11.14
C GLU A 141 -2.71 -17.73 11.16
N HIS A 142 -3.39 -17.66 10.01
CA HIS A 142 -4.80 -17.31 9.99
C HIS A 142 -5.56 -18.52 10.48
N SER A 143 -6.03 -18.42 11.72
CA SER A 143 -6.90 -19.40 12.37
C SER A 143 -8.05 -19.78 11.44
N ALA A 144 -8.02 -21.04 11.03
CA ALA A 144 -9.16 -21.70 10.44
C ALA A 144 -10.33 -21.69 11.42
N GLY A 145 -11.42 -21.09 11.00
CA GLY A 145 -12.68 -21.12 11.70
C GLY A 145 -13.81 -20.86 10.74
N ALA A 146 -14.33 -21.91 10.16
CA ALA A 146 -15.72 -22.22 9.91
C ALA A 146 -15.89 -23.05 8.65
N GLU A 147 -15.75 -24.35 8.87
CA GLU A 147 -16.42 -25.37 8.07
C GLU A 147 -17.94 -25.26 8.33
N GLU A 148 -18.70 -24.84 7.36
CA GLU A 148 -20.10 -25.24 7.24
C GLU A 148 -20.51 -25.35 5.77
N ALA A 149 -20.80 -26.60 5.44
CA ALA A 149 -21.28 -27.10 4.17
C ALA A 149 -22.51 -26.35 3.68
N ARG A 150 -22.50 -25.89 2.45
CA ARG A 150 -23.72 -25.70 1.67
C ARG A 150 -23.61 -26.39 0.33
N SER A 151 -24.37 -27.50 0.29
CA SER A 151 -24.69 -28.27 -0.90
C SER A 151 -25.16 -27.39 -2.05
N ALA A 152 -24.58 -27.59 -3.23
CA ALA A 152 -25.03 -27.02 -4.47
C ALA A 152 -26.36 -27.67 -4.91
N PRO A 153 -27.33 -26.94 -5.40
CA PRO A 153 -28.42 -27.53 -6.18
C PRO A 153 -28.01 -27.68 -7.65
N GLU A 154 -28.26 -28.86 -8.16
CA GLU A 154 -28.17 -29.27 -9.56
C GLU A 154 -28.97 -28.34 -10.51
N PRO A 155 -28.48 -28.03 -11.72
CA PRO A 155 -29.30 -27.32 -12.72
C PRO A 155 -30.26 -28.24 -13.39
N ALA A 156 -31.55 -28.04 -13.15
CA ALA A 156 -32.63 -28.68 -13.87
C ALA A 156 -32.63 -28.26 -15.36
N ALA A 157 -32.61 -29.26 -16.19
CA ALA A 157 -32.82 -29.19 -17.62
C ALA A 157 -34.14 -28.45 -17.96
N ARG A 158 -34.09 -27.51 -18.86
CA ARG A 158 -35.28 -26.88 -19.47
C ARG A 158 -35.37 -27.26 -20.93
N ALA A 159 -36.37 -28.07 -21.17
CA ALA A 159 -36.85 -28.46 -22.50
C ALA A 159 -37.37 -27.26 -23.30
N ALA A 160 -37.13 -27.32 -24.58
CA ALA A 160 -37.69 -26.45 -25.60
C ALA A 160 -39.16 -26.83 -25.89
N GLU A 161 -40.01 -25.83 -26.10
CA GLU A 161 -41.26 -25.83 -26.91
C GLU A 161 -41.51 -24.37 -27.23
N ASP A 162 -41.34 -23.96 -28.41
CA ASP A 162 -42.05 -23.95 -29.68
C ASP A 162 -43.45 -23.30 -29.67
N ALA A 163 -43.72 -22.62 -30.76
CA ALA A 163 -44.96 -22.02 -31.25
C ALA A 163 -45.28 -20.60 -30.72
N GLY A 164 -45.46 -19.62 -31.53
CA GLY A 164 -46.07 -19.46 -32.81
C GLY A 164 -46.59 -18.04 -32.92
N ALA A 165 -46.33 -17.46 -34.02
CA ALA A 165 -47.12 -16.60 -34.92
C ALA A 165 -48.15 -15.59 -34.37
N GLU A 166 -48.15 -14.48 -35.00
CA GLU A 166 -49.08 -13.58 -35.76
C GLU A 166 -48.97 -12.14 -35.27
N ALA A 167 -48.53 -11.26 -36.07
CA ALA A 167 -49.05 -10.36 -37.09
C ALA A 167 -50.36 -9.63 -36.69
N GLU A 168 -50.33 -8.31 -36.74
CA GLU A 168 -51.24 -7.29 -37.32
C GLU A 168 -51.01 -5.93 -36.64
N ALA A 169 -50.57 -4.94 -37.28
CA ALA A 169 -51.09 -3.95 -38.21
C ALA A 169 -52.10 -2.93 -37.59
N ALA A 170 -51.90 -1.69 -37.98
CA ALA A 170 -52.81 -0.52 -38.00
C ALA A 170 -52.96 0.30 -36.70
N GLU A 171 -52.74 1.52 -36.70
CA GLU A 171 -53.03 2.84 -37.27
C GLU A 171 -52.21 3.91 -36.53
#